data_dec8bea63a7edd16455bebd9f9921d03
#
_entry.id   dec8bea63a7edd16455bebd9f9921d03
#
_cell.length_a   1.000
_cell.length_b   1.000
_cell.length_c   1.000
_cell.angle_alpha   90.00
_cell.angle_beta   90.00
_cell.angle_gamma   90.00
#
_symmetry.space_group_name_H-M   'P 1'
#
loop_
_entity.id
_entity.type
_entity.pdbx_description
1 polymer ?
#
loop_
_entity_poly.entity_id
_entity_poly.type
_entity_poly.pdbx_seq_one_letter_code
_entity_poly.pdbx_strand_id
1 'polypeptide(L)'
;MTRAIGAAATLLCCVSLATAEPPGGWNEVVDGYRQLLKQAGITGSSLMVVRDGAIVARDNEGFQDLSHRTPTDDDTIYHWASITKTFTGIAIMQLRDRGLLSLDDPAVKYVPELATAHDRFGDISDIKIRHLMSHSAGFRAATWPWGGDQPWHPFEPTAWAQVVAMMPYTDVEFAPGTKYSYSNPGVIFLGRIIERLSGDDYEVYITKNILMPLGMNHTFFDRAPYHLLPHRSHSYFRTDEGLKEARFDFDTGITVSNGGLNSPFGDMSKYLAFLLGSDAPRTEYEGVLKRSSLEEMWTPQIRASSGEGTNGTDSQAALSFFVERYGNVQLIGHSGDQNGFISHLYLHLPSKTAYLVSFNTDTTPSPAASRPGTRDIDASLRQLMLEKVLTR
;
A
#
# COMPACT_ATOMS: atom_id res chain seq x y z
N MET A 1 25.26 -56.69 -37.71
CA MET A 1 24.55 -55.37 -37.62
C MET A 1 24.54 -54.93 -36.18
N THR A 2 25.52 -54.13 -35.77
CA THR A 2 25.73 -53.70 -34.40
C THR A 2 25.19 -52.21 -34.30
N ARG A 3 24.15 -51.97 -33.50
CA ARG A 3 23.64 -50.64 -33.25
C ARG A 3 24.43 -50.03 -32.10
N ALA A 4 25.07 -48.91 -32.36
CA ALA A 4 25.67 -48.07 -31.33
C ALA A 4 24.58 -47.20 -30.68
N ILE A 5 24.49 -47.28 -29.34
CA ILE A 5 23.63 -46.42 -28.53
C ILE A 5 24.50 -45.23 -28.09
N GLY A 6 24.19 -44.04 -28.63
CA GLY A 6 24.82 -42.80 -28.22
C GLY A 6 24.17 -42.27 -26.94
N ALA A 7 24.96 -42.17 -25.89
CA ALA A 7 24.52 -41.49 -24.64
C ALA A 7 24.61 -39.98 -24.83
N ALA A 8 23.48 -39.30 -24.79
CA ALA A 8 23.42 -37.84 -24.71
C ALA A 8 23.65 -37.41 -23.25
N ALA A 9 24.76 -36.76 -22.98
CA ALA A 9 25.04 -36.14 -21.70
C ALA A 9 24.29 -34.79 -21.62
N THR A 10 23.25 -34.73 -20.81
CA THR A 10 22.55 -33.49 -20.50
C THR A 10 23.40 -32.67 -19.51
N LEU A 11 24.01 -31.60 -20.01
CA LEU A 11 24.70 -30.63 -19.16
C LEU A 11 23.65 -29.84 -18.35
N LEU A 12 23.50 -30.15 -17.07
CA LEU A 12 22.77 -29.31 -16.13
C LEU A 12 23.62 -28.05 -15.88
N CYS A 13 23.28 -26.93 -16.54
CA CYS A 13 23.78 -25.63 -16.16
C CYS A 13 23.13 -25.24 -14.83
N CYS A 14 23.84 -25.46 -13.71
CA CYS A 14 23.52 -24.80 -12.46
C CYS A 14 23.77 -23.31 -12.64
N VAL A 15 22.70 -22.57 -12.95
CA VAL A 15 22.72 -21.09 -12.80
C VAL A 15 22.80 -20.83 -11.31
N SER A 16 24.00 -20.53 -10.82
CA SER A 16 24.20 -19.98 -9.49
C SER A 16 23.53 -18.61 -9.48
N LEU A 17 22.38 -18.50 -8.82
CA LEU A 17 21.79 -17.20 -8.47
C LEU A 17 22.80 -16.52 -7.54
N ALA A 18 23.63 -15.63 -8.09
CA ALA A 18 24.45 -14.74 -7.29
C ALA A 18 23.50 -13.93 -6.42
N THR A 19 23.48 -14.19 -5.14
CA THR A 19 22.81 -13.33 -4.18
C THR A 19 23.51 -11.98 -4.24
N ALA A 20 22.80 -10.92 -4.65
CA ALA A 20 23.35 -9.57 -4.62
C ALA A 20 23.83 -9.26 -3.22
N GLU A 21 25.01 -8.64 -3.09
CA GLU A 21 25.53 -8.24 -1.78
C GLU A 21 24.56 -7.22 -1.14
N PRO A 22 24.28 -7.36 0.17
CA PRO A 22 23.50 -6.38 0.90
C PRO A 22 24.11 -4.97 0.77
N PRO A 23 23.30 -3.92 0.72
CA PRO A 23 23.81 -2.57 0.61
C PRO A 23 24.70 -2.20 1.79
N GLY A 24 25.69 -1.34 1.58
CA GLY A 24 26.54 -0.83 2.67
C GLY A 24 25.67 -0.22 3.77
N GLY A 25 26.02 -0.53 5.04
CA GLY A 25 25.23 -0.09 6.20
C GLY A 25 24.02 -0.95 6.56
N TRP A 26 23.72 -2.01 5.80
CA TRP A 26 22.60 -2.90 6.07
C TRP A 26 22.62 -3.53 7.46
N ASN A 27 23.79 -4.02 7.90
CA ASN A 27 23.90 -4.63 9.23
C ASN A 27 23.57 -3.64 10.36
N GLU A 28 23.99 -2.38 10.22
CA GLU A 28 23.66 -1.31 11.18
C GLU A 28 22.15 -1.03 11.20
N VAL A 29 21.49 -1.08 10.02
CA VAL A 29 20.02 -0.95 9.92
C VAL A 29 19.34 -2.10 10.63
N VAL A 30 19.74 -3.36 10.35
CA VAL A 30 19.14 -4.56 10.96
C VAL A 30 19.29 -4.54 12.48
N ASP A 31 20.47 -4.23 12.98
CA ASP A 31 20.71 -4.16 14.44
C ASP A 31 19.83 -3.10 15.10
N GLY A 32 19.75 -1.90 14.51
CA GLY A 32 18.89 -0.82 14.99
C GLY A 32 17.40 -1.20 14.91
N TYR A 33 16.99 -1.78 13.78
CA TYR A 33 15.61 -2.24 13.55
C TYR A 33 15.17 -3.27 14.59
N ARG A 34 15.97 -4.32 14.85
CA ARG A 34 15.68 -5.35 15.84
C ARG A 34 15.58 -4.78 17.26
N GLN A 35 16.41 -3.78 17.58
CA GLN A 35 16.32 -3.06 18.86
C GLN A 35 15.00 -2.29 18.97
N LEU A 36 14.58 -1.59 17.90
CA LEU A 36 13.32 -0.86 17.85
C LEU A 36 12.12 -1.80 18.02
N LEU A 37 12.09 -2.94 17.31
CA LEU A 37 11.03 -3.95 17.43
C LEU A 37 10.88 -4.44 18.88
N LYS A 38 12.01 -4.73 19.53
CA LYS A 38 12.03 -5.17 20.93
C LYS A 38 11.51 -4.09 21.88
N GLN A 39 11.89 -2.83 21.67
CA GLN A 39 11.45 -1.70 22.50
C GLN A 39 9.93 -1.48 22.41
N ALA A 40 9.36 -1.56 21.21
CA ALA A 40 7.93 -1.42 21.00
C ALA A 40 7.13 -2.69 21.32
N GLY A 41 7.80 -3.83 21.53
CA GLY A 41 7.16 -5.13 21.77
C GLY A 41 6.38 -5.64 20.55
N ILE A 42 6.94 -5.46 19.36
CA ILE A 42 6.36 -5.97 18.11
C ILE A 42 6.42 -7.50 18.12
N THR A 43 5.31 -8.13 17.72
CA THR A 43 5.19 -9.60 17.68
C THR A 43 5.90 -10.18 16.48
N GLY A 44 5.71 -9.60 15.30
CA GLY A 44 6.35 -10.03 14.05
C GLY A 44 6.48 -8.89 13.05
N SER A 45 7.54 -8.91 12.27
CA SER A 45 7.82 -7.89 11.27
C SER A 45 8.75 -8.41 10.19
N SER A 46 8.66 -7.85 8.98
CA SER A 46 9.59 -8.10 7.88
C SER A 46 10.03 -6.78 7.25
N LEU A 47 11.30 -6.72 6.87
CA LEU A 47 11.94 -5.59 6.20
C LEU A 47 12.66 -6.09 4.95
N MET A 48 12.51 -5.38 3.82
CA MET A 48 13.13 -5.76 2.55
C MET A 48 13.63 -4.53 1.80
N VAL A 49 14.78 -4.69 1.13
CA VAL A 49 15.34 -3.70 0.20
C VAL A 49 15.40 -4.30 -1.20
N VAL A 50 14.85 -3.56 -2.16
CA VAL A 50 14.92 -3.86 -3.60
C VAL A 50 15.80 -2.79 -4.25
N ARG A 51 16.78 -3.21 -5.06
CA ARG A 51 17.62 -2.30 -5.85
C ARG A 51 17.76 -2.86 -7.27
N ASP A 52 17.61 -2.00 -8.27
CA ASP A 52 17.67 -2.37 -9.69
C ASP A 52 16.74 -3.56 -10.04
N GLY A 53 15.57 -3.62 -9.39
CA GLY A 53 14.56 -4.64 -9.60
C GLY A 53 14.83 -5.99 -8.93
N ALA A 54 15.87 -6.12 -8.11
CA ALA A 54 16.20 -7.35 -7.38
C ALA A 54 16.15 -7.13 -5.86
N ILE A 55 15.77 -8.17 -5.10
CA ILE A 55 15.90 -8.15 -3.65
C ILE A 55 17.39 -8.22 -3.32
N VAL A 56 17.92 -7.20 -2.63
CA VAL A 56 19.33 -7.12 -2.22
C VAL A 56 19.51 -7.33 -0.73
N ALA A 57 18.46 -7.18 0.07
CA ALA A 57 18.50 -7.43 1.51
C ALA A 57 17.10 -7.67 2.05
N ARG A 58 17.00 -8.48 3.11
CA ARG A 58 15.76 -8.74 3.84
C ARG A 58 16.06 -9.21 5.26
N ASP A 59 15.09 -8.96 6.14
CA ASP A 59 15.14 -9.40 7.53
C ASP A 59 13.72 -9.73 8.01
N ASN A 60 13.54 -10.90 8.63
CA ASN A 60 12.27 -11.38 9.16
C ASN A 60 12.44 -11.61 10.66
N GLU A 61 11.60 -11.00 11.50
CA GLU A 61 11.71 -11.03 12.95
C GLU A 61 10.40 -11.40 13.62
N GLY A 62 10.50 -12.25 14.65
CA GLY A 62 9.38 -12.62 15.50
C GLY A 62 8.46 -13.67 14.88
N PHE A 63 7.15 -13.51 15.09
CA PHE A 63 6.14 -14.53 14.79
C PHE A 63 4.99 -13.97 13.94
N GLN A 64 4.63 -14.70 12.89
CA GLN A 64 3.38 -14.47 12.14
C GLN A 64 2.15 -14.96 12.93
N ASP A 65 2.32 -15.97 13.76
CA ASP A 65 1.32 -16.47 14.72
C ASP A 65 1.99 -16.70 16.06
N LEU A 66 1.67 -15.87 17.04
CA LEU A 66 2.25 -15.96 18.38
C LEU A 66 1.73 -17.17 19.16
N SER A 67 0.47 -17.55 18.94
CA SER A 67 -0.17 -18.66 19.69
C SER A 67 0.46 -20.00 19.37
N HIS A 68 0.80 -20.24 18.11
CA HIS A 68 1.50 -21.43 17.62
C HIS A 68 3.00 -21.26 17.51
N ARG A 69 3.53 -20.05 17.83
CA ARG A 69 4.94 -19.68 17.70
C ARG A 69 5.48 -19.91 16.27
N THR A 70 4.63 -19.70 15.26
CA THR A 70 5.03 -19.78 13.86
C THR A 70 5.87 -18.55 13.52
N PRO A 71 7.15 -18.69 13.15
CA PRO A 71 8.01 -17.55 12.86
C PRO A 71 7.54 -16.81 11.61
N THR A 72 7.89 -15.53 11.50
CA THR A 72 7.84 -14.80 10.23
C THR A 72 8.89 -15.36 9.28
N ASP A 73 8.55 -15.45 7.99
CA ASP A 73 9.43 -15.93 6.93
C ASP A 73 9.14 -15.19 5.60
N ASP A 74 9.76 -15.67 4.51
CA ASP A 74 9.63 -15.06 3.18
C ASP A 74 8.23 -15.23 2.57
N ASP A 75 7.48 -16.24 3.01
CA ASP A 75 6.13 -16.55 2.55
C ASP A 75 5.04 -15.92 3.43
N THR A 76 5.44 -15.29 4.55
CA THR A 76 4.51 -14.61 5.45
C THR A 76 3.73 -13.53 4.70
N ILE A 77 2.40 -13.66 4.73
CA ILE A 77 1.46 -12.76 4.06
C ILE A 77 0.97 -11.71 5.06
N TYR A 78 1.25 -10.46 4.77
CA TYR A 78 0.79 -9.30 5.52
C TYR A 78 -0.41 -8.64 4.85
N HIS A 79 -1.21 -7.95 5.65
CA HIS A 79 -2.22 -7.03 5.15
C HIS A 79 -1.59 -5.66 4.91
N TRP A 80 -1.73 -5.15 3.68
CA TRP A 80 -1.05 -3.93 3.26
C TRP A 80 -1.89 -2.67 3.45
N ALA A 81 -3.14 -2.83 3.84
CA ALA A 81 -4.04 -1.71 4.13
C ALA A 81 -4.00 -0.63 3.02
N SER A 82 -3.77 0.61 3.39
CA SER A 82 -3.82 1.75 2.46
C SER A 82 -2.78 1.74 1.33
N ILE A 83 -1.76 0.88 1.35
CA ILE A 83 -0.89 0.66 0.19
C ILE A 83 -1.72 0.17 -1.01
N THR A 84 -2.87 -0.49 -0.78
CA THR A 84 -3.87 -0.83 -1.81
C THR A 84 -4.21 0.34 -2.73
N LYS A 85 -4.26 1.57 -2.21
CA LYS A 85 -4.60 2.77 -2.97
C LYS A 85 -3.68 3.02 -4.16
N THR A 86 -2.43 2.59 -4.06
CA THR A 86 -1.48 2.73 -5.17
C THR A 86 -1.87 1.84 -6.35
N PHE A 87 -2.40 0.65 -6.10
CA PHE A 87 -2.96 -0.26 -7.12
C PHE A 87 -4.23 0.32 -7.73
N THR A 88 -5.11 0.87 -6.90
CA THR A 88 -6.33 1.58 -7.36
C THR A 88 -5.97 2.74 -8.28
N GLY A 89 -4.96 3.53 -7.91
CA GLY A 89 -4.45 4.63 -8.74
C GLY A 89 -3.93 4.15 -10.09
N ILE A 90 -3.14 3.07 -10.11
CA ILE A 90 -2.64 2.45 -11.36
C ILE A 90 -3.80 2.01 -12.24
N ALA A 91 -4.85 1.39 -11.67
CA ALA A 91 -6.04 0.98 -12.42
C ALA A 91 -6.78 2.17 -13.05
N ILE A 92 -6.94 3.27 -12.33
CA ILE A 92 -7.51 4.53 -12.89
C ILE A 92 -6.65 5.04 -14.04
N MET A 93 -5.32 5.03 -13.90
CA MET A 93 -4.43 5.45 -14.98
C MET A 93 -4.47 4.52 -16.20
N GLN A 94 -4.65 3.21 -16.00
CA GLN A 94 -4.89 2.27 -17.10
C GLN A 94 -6.18 2.61 -17.87
N LEU A 95 -7.26 2.92 -17.17
CA LEU A 95 -8.52 3.32 -17.80
C LEU A 95 -8.39 4.66 -18.54
N ARG A 96 -7.65 5.61 -17.97
CA ARG A 96 -7.29 6.88 -18.61
C ARG A 96 -6.48 6.65 -19.88
N ASP A 97 -5.45 5.83 -19.85
CA ASP A 97 -4.58 5.55 -21.00
C ASP A 97 -5.32 4.81 -22.14
N ARG A 98 -6.38 4.09 -21.79
CA ARG A 98 -7.33 3.48 -22.75
C ARG A 98 -8.37 4.46 -23.29
N GLY A 99 -8.39 5.71 -22.84
CA GLY A 99 -9.33 6.75 -23.26
C GLY A 99 -10.75 6.60 -22.69
N LEU A 100 -10.93 5.80 -21.63
CA LEU A 100 -12.22 5.56 -20.99
C LEU A 100 -12.62 6.67 -20.00
N LEU A 101 -11.66 7.43 -19.50
CA LEU A 101 -11.87 8.57 -18.63
C LEU A 101 -10.74 9.62 -18.81
N SER A 102 -11.00 10.84 -18.31
CA SER A 102 -9.99 11.86 -18.07
C SER A 102 -9.86 12.12 -16.56
N LEU A 103 -8.66 12.41 -16.08
CA LEU A 103 -8.48 12.79 -14.67
C LEU A 103 -9.20 14.09 -14.30
N ASP A 104 -9.53 14.91 -15.29
CA ASP A 104 -10.30 16.14 -15.14
C ASP A 104 -11.81 15.96 -15.32
N ASP A 105 -12.28 14.77 -15.63
CA ASP A 105 -13.70 14.47 -15.66
C ASP A 105 -14.32 14.62 -14.26
N PRO A 106 -15.55 15.15 -14.16
CA PRO A 106 -16.33 15.12 -12.93
C PRO A 106 -16.56 13.69 -12.44
N ALA A 107 -16.30 13.42 -11.18
CA ALA A 107 -16.52 12.09 -10.60
C ALA A 107 -17.99 11.65 -10.70
N VAL A 108 -18.93 12.61 -10.60
CA VAL A 108 -20.38 12.37 -10.74
C VAL A 108 -20.77 11.82 -12.09
N LYS A 109 -19.98 12.03 -13.14
CA LYS A 109 -20.18 11.42 -14.48
C LYS A 109 -20.17 9.89 -14.41
N TYR A 110 -19.34 9.34 -13.55
CA TYR A 110 -19.13 7.90 -13.39
C TYR A 110 -19.83 7.32 -12.15
N VAL A 111 -20.06 8.16 -11.14
CA VAL A 111 -20.76 7.82 -9.90
C VAL A 111 -21.91 8.80 -9.72
N PRO A 112 -23.02 8.66 -10.50
CA PRO A 112 -24.13 9.61 -10.49
C PRO A 112 -24.81 9.74 -9.14
N GLU A 113 -24.66 8.77 -8.25
CA GLU A 113 -25.16 8.83 -6.87
C GLU A 113 -24.55 9.99 -6.08
N LEU A 114 -23.33 10.45 -6.44
CA LEU A 114 -22.72 11.64 -5.84
C LEU A 114 -23.57 12.92 -6.02
N ALA A 115 -24.45 12.97 -7.02
CA ALA A 115 -25.30 14.13 -7.27
C ALA A 115 -26.20 14.51 -6.07
N THR A 116 -26.41 13.60 -5.14
CA THR A 116 -27.23 13.85 -3.93
C THR A 116 -26.42 14.29 -2.71
N ALA A 117 -25.07 14.28 -2.79
CA ALA A 117 -24.22 14.80 -1.74
C ALA A 117 -24.28 16.35 -1.66
N HIS A 118 -24.06 16.89 -0.48
CA HIS A 118 -24.11 18.34 -0.26
C HIS A 118 -22.75 18.98 -0.49
N ASP A 119 -22.66 19.89 -1.47
CA ASP A 119 -21.51 20.78 -1.65
C ASP A 119 -21.92 22.23 -1.45
N ARG A 120 -21.52 22.80 -0.32
CA ARG A 120 -21.76 24.22 0.00
C ARG A 120 -20.74 25.16 -0.64
N PHE A 121 -19.72 24.65 -1.32
CA PHE A 121 -18.61 25.42 -1.87
C PHE A 121 -18.68 25.58 -3.39
N GLY A 122 -19.54 24.80 -4.06
CA GLY A 122 -19.69 24.81 -5.51
C GLY A 122 -20.72 23.81 -6.00
N ASP A 123 -20.47 23.25 -7.15
CA ASP A 123 -21.26 22.16 -7.73
C ASP A 123 -20.53 20.82 -7.54
N ILE A 124 -21.26 19.76 -7.27
CA ILE A 124 -20.68 18.42 -7.08
C ILE A 124 -19.87 17.98 -8.32
N SER A 125 -20.13 18.54 -9.49
CA SER A 125 -19.33 18.33 -10.70
C SER A 125 -17.94 18.95 -10.68
N ASP A 126 -17.64 19.80 -9.72
CA ASP A 126 -16.31 20.35 -9.50
C ASP A 126 -15.34 19.31 -8.89
N ILE A 127 -15.90 18.21 -8.34
CA ILE A 127 -15.10 17.09 -7.85
C ILE A 127 -14.63 16.25 -9.03
N LYS A 128 -13.33 16.36 -9.35
CA LYS A 128 -12.68 15.63 -10.43
C LYS A 128 -12.07 14.32 -9.93
N ILE A 129 -11.82 13.38 -10.85
CA ILE A 129 -11.14 12.10 -10.53
C ILE A 129 -9.79 12.37 -9.86
N ARG A 130 -8.98 13.33 -10.36
CA ARG A 130 -7.70 13.69 -9.72
C ARG A 130 -7.85 14.14 -8.26
N HIS A 131 -8.97 14.79 -7.90
CA HIS A 131 -9.21 15.21 -6.52
C HIS A 131 -9.46 14.00 -5.59
N LEU A 132 -10.12 12.96 -6.08
CA LEU A 132 -10.26 11.69 -5.35
C LEU A 132 -8.89 11.01 -5.16
N MET A 133 -8.06 10.95 -6.21
CA MET A 133 -6.73 10.32 -6.19
C MET A 133 -5.73 11.08 -5.30
N SER A 134 -5.89 12.38 -5.12
CA SER A 134 -4.97 13.23 -4.35
C SER A 134 -5.51 13.64 -2.98
N HIS A 135 -6.61 13.03 -2.53
CA HIS A 135 -7.25 13.36 -1.25
C HIS A 135 -7.60 14.84 -1.10
N SER A 136 -8.02 15.48 -2.19
CA SER A 136 -8.39 16.89 -2.23
C SER A 136 -9.84 17.14 -2.64
N ALA A 137 -10.68 16.09 -2.62
CA ALA A 137 -12.09 16.16 -2.99
C ALA A 137 -13.01 16.73 -1.90
N GLY A 138 -12.54 16.77 -0.63
CA GLY A 138 -13.35 17.22 0.50
C GLY A 138 -14.20 16.13 1.15
N PHE A 139 -14.12 14.87 0.69
CA PHE A 139 -14.76 13.73 1.36
C PHE A 139 -13.79 13.09 2.36
N ARG A 140 -14.24 12.84 3.57
CA ARG A 140 -13.51 12.08 4.59
C ARG A 140 -14.49 11.36 5.51
N ALA A 141 -13.98 10.48 6.38
CA ALA A 141 -14.79 9.73 7.32
C ALA A 141 -15.69 10.66 8.18
N ALA A 142 -15.17 11.81 8.63
CA ALA A 142 -15.93 12.75 9.45
C ALA A 142 -17.10 13.44 8.72
N THR A 143 -17.10 13.48 7.40
CA THR A 143 -18.19 14.05 6.60
C THR A 143 -19.25 13.02 6.22
N TRP A 144 -19.01 11.77 6.56
CA TRP A 144 -19.91 10.66 6.30
C TRP A 144 -20.75 10.32 7.52
N PRO A 145 -22.06 9.98 7.37
CA PRO A 145 -22.93 9.69 8.51
C PRO A 145 -22.50 8.45 9.31
N TRP A 146 -21.65 7.57 8.78
CA TRP A 146 -21.10 6.39 9.46
C TRP A 146 -19.67 6.58 9.96
N GLY A 147 -18.97 7.58 9.46
CA GLY A 147 -17.59 7.80 9.80
C GLY A 147 -17.44 8.62 11.10
N GLY A 148 -16.24 8.58 11.64
CA GLY A 148 -15.87 9.33 12.82
C GLY A 148 -16.05 8.58 14.12
N ASP A 149 -15.58 9.21 15.20
CA ASP A 149 -15.48 8.62 16.55
C ASP A 149 -16.78 8.65 17.34
N GLN A 150 -17.92 8.74 16.66
CA GLN A 150 -19.22 8.83 17.34
C GLN A 150 -19.73 7.44 17.72
N PRO A 151 -20.05 7.18 18.99
CA PRO A 151 -20.49 5.86 19.45
C PRO A 151 -21.75 5.33 18.77
N TRP A 152 -22.54 6.21 18.16
CA TRP A 152 -23.76 5.85 17.43
C TRP A 152 -23.55 5.64 15.91
N HIS A 153 -22.30 5.73 15.45
CA HIS A 153 -21.87 5.36 14.10
C HIS A 153 -21.00 4.10 14.10
N PRO A 154 -21.49 2.96 14.59
CA PRO A 154 -20.65 1.80 14.86
C PRO A 154 -20.29 0.98 13.62
N PHE A 155 -20.79 1.34 12.43
CA PHE A 155 -20.69 0.50 11.25
C PHE A 155 -20.04 1.23 10.07
N GLU A 156 -18.98 0.63 9.55
CA GLU A 156 -18.49 0.91 8.20
C GLU A 156 -19.43 0.29 7.17
N PRO A 157 -19.68 0.92 6.02
CA PRO A 157 -20.46 0.31 4.95
C PRO A 157 -19.75 -0.93 4.40
N THR A 158 -20.48 -2.00 4.21
CA THR A 158 -19.97 -3.25 3.65
C THR A 158 -20.45 -3.51 2.22
N ALA A 159 -21.42 -2.71 1.74
CA ALA A 159 -22.00 -2.84 0.42
C ALA A 159 -22.29 -1.48 -0.22
N TRP A 160 -22.25 -1.43 -1.56
CA TRP A 160 -22.50 -0.22 -2.31
C TRP A 160 -23.88 0.41 -2.04
N ALA A 161 -24.91 -0.40 -1.86
CA ALA A 161 -26.24 0.09 -1.55
C ALA A 161 -26.29 0.92 -0.25
N GLN A 162 -25.47 0.57 0.72
CA GLN A 162 -25.33 1.35 1.96
C GLN A 162 -24.62 2.68 1.71
N VAL A 163 -23.57 2.69 0.87
CA VAL A 163 -22.90 3.94 0.45
C VAL A 163 -23.89 4.87 -0.25
N VAL A 164 -24.72 4.34 -1.17
CA VAL A 164 -25.76 5.12 -1.86
C VAL A 164 -26.76 5.71 -0.88
N ALA A 165 -27.20 4.95 0.11
CA ALA A 165 -28.13 5.44 1.13
C ALA A 165 -27.57 6.60 1.99
N MET A 166 -26.25 6.75 2.07
CA MET A 166 -25.58 7.81 2.80
C MET A 166 -25.38 9.09 2.01
N MET A 167 -25.40 9.02 0.67
CA MET A 167 -25.07 10.19 -0.17
C MET A 167 -25.87 11.43 0.18
N PRO A 168 -27.22 11.39 0.43
CA PRO A 168 -27.97 12.57 0.81
C PRO A 168 -27.57 13.21 2.15
N TYR A 169 -26.76 12.51 2.94
CA TYR A 169 -26.28 12.96 4.25
C TYR A 169 -24.77 13.23 4.25
N THR A 170 -24.14 13.15 3.09
CA THR A 170 -22.69 13.35 2.91
C THR A 170 -22.42 14.81 2.57
N ASP A 171 -21.50 15.43 3.30
CA ASP A 171 -21.07 16.80 3.08
C ASP A 171 -19.66 16.84 2.45
N VAL A 172 -19.43 17.86 1.60
CA VAL A 172 -18.09 18.25 1.17
C VAL A 172 -17.51 19.23 2.18
N GLU A 173 -16.29 18.98 2.66
CA GLU A 173 -15.68 19.73 3.78
C GLU A 173 -15.09 21.08 3.33
N PHE A 174 -14.63 21.18 2.07
CA PHE A 174 -14.01 22.35 1.46
C PHE A 174 -14.12 22.32 -0.06
N ALA A 175 -13.90 23.46 -0.72
CA ALA A 175 -13.90 23.53 -2.18
C ALA A 175 -12.90 22.52 -2.79
N PRO A 176 -13.31 21.63 -3.71
CA PRO A 176 -12.45 20.60 -4.27
C PRO A 176 -11.14 21.14 -4.86
N GLY A 177 -10.03 20.47 -4.61
CA GLY A 177 -8.69 20.87 -5.05
C GLY A 177 -8.02 21.98 -4.22
N THR A 178 -8.66 22.52 -3.17
CA THR A 178 -8.10 23.65 -2.41
C THR A 178 -7.36 23.22 -1.14
N LYS A 179 -7.68 22.05 -0.58
CA LYS A 179 -7.08 21.53 0.64
C LYS A 179 -6.86 20.02 0.51
N TYR A 180 -5.92 19.52 1.29
CA TYR A 180 -5.73 18.11 1.52
C TYR A 180 -6.55 17.64 2.73
N SER A 181 -7.24 16.53 2.57
CA SER A 181 -7.87 15.80 3.66
C SER A 181 -7.97 14.33 3.28
N TYR A 182 -7.19 13.47 3.95
CA TYR A 182 -7.13 12.04 3.64
C TYR A 182 -8.53 11.40 3.62
N SER A 183 -8.85 10.70 2.53
CA SER A 183 -10.21 10.25 2.27
C SER A 183 -10.25 8.79 1.82
N ASN A 184 -10.63 7.88 2.71
CA ASN A 184 -11.02 6.52 2.33
C ASN A 184 -12.30 6.52 1.47
N PRO A 185 -13.35 7.30 1.83
CA PRO A 185 -14.54 7.42 0.97
C PRO A 185 -14.24 7.79 -0.48
N GLY A 186 -13.35 8.75 -0.70
CA GLY A 186 -12.95 9.15 -2.05
C GLY A 186 -12.37 7.99 -2.88
N VAL A 187 -11.63 7.08 -2.24
CA VAL A 187 -11.05 5.92 -2.94
C VAL A 187 -12.08 4.82 -3.19
N ILE A 188 -13.11 4.69 -2.36
CA ILE A 188 -14.27 3.80 -2.66
C ILE A 188 -14.93 4.23 -3.98
N PHE A 189 -15.06 5.53 -4.23
CA PHE A 189 -15.59 6.02 -5.51
C PHE A 189 -14.68 5.67 -6.68
N LEU A 190 -13.35 5.72 -6.51
CA LEU A 190 -12.41 5.24 -7.55
C LEU A 190 -12.59 3.75 -7.83
N GLY A 191 -12.74 2.92 -6.80
CA GLY A 191 -13.08 1.50 -6.96
C GLY A 191 -14.36 1.32 -7.77
N ARG A 192 -15.41 2.08 -7.45
CA ARG A 192 -16.68 2.01 -8.19
C ARG A 192 -16.55 2.48 -9.64
N ILE A 193 -15.71 3.47 -9.93
CA ILE A 193 -15.40 3.91 -11.29
C ILE A 193 -14.73 2.78 -12.09
N ILE A 194 -13.77 2.07 -11.46
CA ILE A 194 -13.09 0.93 -12.09
C ILE A 194 -14.12 -0.13 -12.48
N GLU A 195 -14.99 -0.55 -11.56
CA GLU A 195 -16.03 -1.56 -11.82
C GLU A 195 -16.96 -1.15 -12.96
N ARG A 196 -17.44 0.10 -12.96
CA ARG A 196 -18.38 0.58 -13.97
C ARG A 196 -17.78 0.67 -15.36
N LEU A 197 -16.53 1.05 -15.47
CA LEU A 197 -15.87 1.21 -16.76
C LEU A 197 -15.32 -0.10 -17.32
N SER A 198 -14.93 -1.03 -16.44
CA SER A 198 -14.39 -2.32 -16.86
C SER A 198 -15.45 -3.41 -17.02
N GLY A 199 -16.52 -3.35 -16.23
CA GLY A 199 -17.50 -4.43 -16.11
C GLY A 199 -17.03 -5.60 -15.23
N ASP A 200 -15.82 -5.54 -14.68
CA ASP A 200 -15.29 -6.50 -13.70
C ASP A 200 -15.53 -5.98 -12.28
N ASP A 201 -15.65 -6.87 -11.30
CA ASP A 201 -15.50 -6.50 -9.90
C ASP A 201 -14.10 -5.96 -9.65
N TYR A 202 -13.92 -5.10 -8.64
CA TYR A 202 -12.65 -4.40 -8.37
C TYR A 202 -11.47 -5.37 -8.26
N GLU A 203 -11.60 -6.43 -7.45
CA GLU A 203 -10.54 -7.40 -7.20
C GLU A 203 -10.18 -8.19 -8.46
N VAL A 204 -11.19 -8.50 -9.29
CA VAL A 204 -11.00 -9.18 -10.58
C VAL A 204 -10.22 -8.28 -11.52
N TYR A 205 -10.59 -7.00 -11.61
CA TYR A 205 -9.86 -6.05 -12.45
C TYR A 205 -8.39 -5.93 -12.06
N ILE A 206 -8.11 -5.70 -10.77
CA ILE A 206 -6.73 -5.57 -10.27
C ILE A 206 -5.94 -6.86 -10.51
N THR A 207 -6.55 -8.02 -10.23
CA THR A 207 -5.91 -9.32 -10.45
C THR A 207 -5.54 -9.53 -11.91
N LYS A 208 -6.46 -9.31 -12.85
CA LYS A 208 -6.24 -9.50 -14.29
C LYS A 208 -5.23 -8.51 -14.89
N ASN A 209 -5.30 -7.24 -14.48
CA ASN A 209 -4.60 -6.16 -15.17
C ASN A 209 -3.31 -5.71 -14.47
N ILE A 210 -3.07 -6.12 -13.21
CA ILE A 210 -1.89 -5.73 -12.45
C ILE A 210 -1.20 -6.94 -11.83
N LEU A 211 -1.89 -7.74 -10.98
CA LEU A 211 -1.24 -8.79 -10.21
C LEU A 211 -0.70 -9.91 -11.10
N MET A 212 -1.53 -10.47 -11.98
CA MET A 212 -1.11 -11.55 -12.89
C MET A 212 0.00 -11.10 -13.86
N PRO A 213 -0.10 -9.94 -14.54
CA PRO A 213 1.00 -9.48 -15.39
C PRO A 213 2.32 -9.26 -14.66
N LEU A 214 2.29 -8.87 -13.38
CA LEU A 214 3.49 -8.75 -12.55
C LEU A 214 3.94 -10.07 -11.91
N GLY A 215 3.17 -11.16 -12.10
CA GLY A 215 3.47 -12.45 -11.49
C GLY A 215 3.26 -12.50 -9.97
N MET A 216 2.38 -11.66 -9.41
CA MET A 216 2.04 -11.58 -7.99
C MET A 216 0.99 -12.65 -7.63
N ASN A 217 1.37 -13.93 -7.73
CA ASN A 217 0.43 -15.06 -7.70
C ASN A 217 -0.03 -15.47 -6.28
N HIS A 218 0.59 -14.94 -5.24
CA HIS A 218 0.22 -15.16 -3.83
C HIS A 218 -0.42 -13.92 -3.20
N THR A 219 -0.80 -12.96 -4.04
CA THR A 219 -1.46 -11.71 -3.63
C THR A 219 -2.96 -11.84 -3.87
N PHE A 220 -3.74 -11.42 -2.90
CA PHE A 220 -5.20 -11.51 -2.93
C PHE A 220 -5.84 -10.34 -2.14
N PHE A 221 -7.15 -10.22 -2.28
CA PHE A 221 -7.94 -9.24 -1.53
C PHE A 221 -8.76 -9.93 -0.44
N ASP A 222 -8.91 -9.25 0.68
CA ASP A 222 -9.73 -9.65 1.81
C ASP A 222 -9.39 -11.05 2.35
N ARG A 223 -10.25 -12.05 2.16
CA ARG A 223 -10.05 -13.38 2.74
C ARG A 223 -9.03 -14.20 1.98
N ALA A 224 -8.18 -14.88 2.73
CA ALA A 224 -7.14 -15.72 2.17
C ALA A 224 -7.72 -16.94 1.42
N PRO A 225 -7.24 -17.23 0.19
CA PRO A 225 -7.45 -18.53 -0.41
C PRO A 225 -6.96 -19.64 0.52
N TYR A 226 -7.67 -20.77 0.57
CA TYR A 226 -7.41 -21.85 1.53
C TYR A 226 -5.95 -22.31 1.59
N HIS A 227 -5.29 -22.42 0.43
CA HIS A 227 -3.89 -22.85 0.34
C HIS A 227 -2.88 -21.81 0.82
N LEU A 228 -3.27 -20.53 0.92
CA LEU A 228 -2.43 -19.44 1.42
C LEU A 228 -2.70 -19.12 2.90
N LEU A 229 -3.79 -19.64 3.46
CA LEU A 229 -4.20 -19.38 4.83
C LEU A 229 -3.11 -19.70 5.88
N PRO A 230 -2.30 -20.77 5.74
CA PRO A 230 -1.21 -21.06 6.69
C PRO A 230 -0.09 -20.02 6.71
N HIS A 231 0.05 -19.21 5.66
CA HIS A 231 1.04 -18.14 5.54
C HIS A 231 0.50 -16.78 5.98
N ARG A 232 -0.81 -16.68 6.24
CA ARG A 232 -1.45 -15.43 6.64
C ARG A 232 -1.01 -15.05 8.04
N SER A 233 -0.35 -13.88 8.19
CA SER A 233 0.02 -13.38 9.50
C SER A 233 -1.22 -13.02 10.33
N HIS A 234 -1.20 -13.38 11.59
CA HIS A 234 -2.05 -12.78 12.62
C HIS A 234 -1.56 -11.35 12.90
N SER A 235 -2.42 -10.53 13.50
CA SER A 235 -2.07 -9.17 13.88
C SER A 235 -2.56 -8.84 15.28
N TYR A 236 -1.97 -7.83 15.88
CA TYR A 236 -2.12 -7.57 17.30
C TYR A 236 -2.21 -6.08 17.60
N PHE A 237 -2.93 -5.74 18.66
CA PHE A 237 -2.90 -4.43 19.29
C PHE A 237 -2.17 -4.54 20.64
N ARG A 238 -1.21 -3.68 20.89
CA ARG A 238 -0.51 -3.58 22.16
C ARG A 238 -0.77 -2.24 22.83
N THR A 239 -1.38 -2.30 24.00
CA THR A 239 -1.65 -1.16 24.86
C THR A 239 -1.02 -1.37 26.24
N ASP A 240 -1.27 -0.47 27.19
CA ASP A 240 -0.89 -0.66 28.58
C ASP A 240 -1.68 -1.78 29.29
N GLU A 241 -2.84 -2.15 28.73
CA GLU A 241 -3.65 -3.27 29.21
C GLU A 241 -3.10 -4.63 28.74
N GLY A 242 -2.16 -4.64 27.80
CA GLY A 242 -1.52 -5.85 27.29
C GLY A 242 -1.58 -6.00 25.77
N LEU A 243 -1.37 -7.24 25.33
CA LEU A 243 -1.43 -7.63 23.91
C LEU A 243 -2.78 -8.30 23.62
N LYS A 244 -3.47 -7.80 22.61
CA LYS A 244 -4.74 -8.36 22.12
C LYS A 244 -4.60 -8.70 20.64
N GLU A 245 -4.99 -9.92 20.29
CA GLU A 245 -5.07 -10.33 18.89
C GLU A 245 -6.23 -9.61 18.18
N ALA A 246 -5.99 -9.14 16.98
CA ALA A 246 -6.98 -8.54 16.11
C ALA A 246 -7.81 -9.60 15.38
N ARG A 247 -8.80 -9.17 14.59
CA ARG A 247 -9.62 -10.09 13.80
C ARG A 247 -8.76 -10.73 12.71
N PHE A 248 -8.64 -12.06 12.75
CA PHE A 248 -7.93 -12.83 11.73
C PHE A 248 -8.79 -12.98 10.46
N ASP A 249 -8.13 -12.98 9.29
CA ASP A 249 -8.71 -13.23 7.96
C ASP A 249 -10.05 -12.51 7.73
N PHE A 250 -10.00 -11.19 7.85
CA PHE A 250 -11.17 -10.32 7.75
C PHE A 250 -11.45 -9.88 6.30
N ASP A 251 -12.69 -9.47 6.09
CA ASP A 251 -13.22 -8.94 4.84
C ASP A 251 -13.43 -7.44 5.01
N THR A 252 -12.95 -6.64 4.08
CA THR A 252 -13.08 -5.18 4.09
C THR A 252 -14.34 -4.70 3.36
N GLY A 253 -15.07 -5.59 2.68
CA GLY A 253 -16.30 -5.28 1.96
C GLY A 253 -16.08 -4.18 0.92
N ILE A 254 -16.97 -3.19 0.87
CA ILE A 254 -16.90 -2.10 -0.10
C ILE A 254 -15.63 -1.23 0.04
N THR A 255 -14.89 -1.36 1.13
CA THR A 255 -13.65 -0.62 1.35
C THR A 255 -12.42 -1.31 0.75
N VAL A 256 -12.59 -2.43 0.04
CA VAL A 256 -11.52 -3.22 -0.58
C VAL A 256 -10.57 -2.38 -1.44
N SER A 257 -11.09 -1.42 -2.21
CA SER A 257 -10.28 -0.55 -3.08
C SER A 257 -9.36 0.42 -2.33
N ASN A 258 -9.63 0.66 -1.05
CA ASN A 258 -8.79 1.55 -0.24
C ASN A 258 -7.88 0.80 0.74
N GLY A 259 -8.12 -0.53 0.98
CA GLY A 259 -7.38 -1.22 2.03
C GLY A 259 -7.35 -2.75 1.98
N GLY A 260 -7.90 -3.43 0.98
CA GLY A 260 -8.12 -4.89 1.02
C GLY A 260 -6.94 -5.79 0.64
N LEU A 261 -5.79 -5.25 0.23
CA LEU A 261 -4.67 -6.03 -0.32
C LEU A 261 -3.92 -6.83 0.75
N ASN A 262 -3.68 -8.11 0.45
CA ASN A 262 -2.82 -9.02 1.22
C ASN A 262 -1.77 -9.63 0.29
N SER A 263 -0.51 -9.66 0.72
CA SER A 263 0.59 -10.14 -0.12
C SER A 263 1.81 -10.53 0.70
N PRO A 264 2.59 -11.55 0.27
CA PRO A 264 3.92 -11.80 0.81
C PRO A 264 4.93 -10.80 0.23
N PHE A 265 6.07 -10.64 0.91
CA PHE A 265 7.13 -9.74 0.48
C PHE A 265 7.71 -10.11 -0.89
N GLY A 266 7.74 -11.41 -1.24
CA GLY A 266 8.16 -11.87 -2.55
C GLY A 266 7.34 -11.31 -3.72
N ASP A 267 6.01 -11.22 -3.57
CA ASP A 267 5.16 -10.60 -4.58
C ASP A 267 5.27 -9.07 -4.55
N MET A 268 5.34 -8.46 -3.37
CA MET A 268 5.56 -7.02 -3.26
C MET A 268 6.90 -6.57 -3.86
N SER A 269 7.93 -7.41 -3.85
CA SER A 269 9.21 -7.10 -4.53
C SER A 269 9.04 -6.92 -6.04
N LYS A 270 8.16 -7.69 -6.67
CA LYS A 270 7.83 -7.55 -8.10
C LYS A 270 7.11 -6.24 -8.37
N TYR A 271 6.22 -5.84 -7.47
CA TYR A 271 5.57 -4.54 -7.52
C TYR A 271 6.58 -3.39 -7.38
N LEU A 272 7.50 -3.48 -6.40
CA LEU A 272 8.57 -2.49 -6.24
C LEU A 272 9.48 -2.41 -7.48
N ALA A 273 9.83 -3.57 -8.07
CA ALA A 273 10.61 -3.61 -9.30
C ALA A 273 9.89 -2.91 -10.47
N PHE A 274 8.58 -3.12 -10.61
CA PHE A 274 7.75 -2.40 -11.58
C PHE A 274 7.77 -0.89 -11.31
N LEU A 275 7.58 -0.45 -10.07
CA LEU A 275 7.58 0.97 -9.70
C LEU A 275 8.95 1.62 -9.96
N LEU A 276 10.05 0.98 -9.59
CA LEU A 276 11.41 1.48 -9.84
C LEU A 276 11.74 1.55 -11.34
N GLY A 277 11.18 0.62 -12.12
CA GLY A 277 11.52 0.46 -13.52
C GLY A 277 12.85 -0.28 -13.70
N SER A 278 13.26 -0.46 -14.95
CA SER A 278 14.53 -1.07 -15.33
C SER A 278 15.21 -0.27 -16.44
N ASP A 279 16.52 -0.42 -16.59
CA ASP A 279 17.27 0.26 -17.66
C ASP A 279 16.87 -0.25 -19.06
N ALA A 280 16.52 -1.53 -19.17
CA ALA A 280 15.94 -2.08 -20.39
C ALA A 280 14.41 -2.00 -20.33
N PRO A 281 13.74 -1.54 -21.41
CA PRO A 281 12.28 -1.59 -21.47
C PRO A 281 11.79 -3.02 -21.25
N ARG A 282 10.90 -3.19 -20.28
CA ARG A 282 10.19 -4.45 -20.04
C ARG A 282 8.78 -4.34 -20.56
N THR A 283 8.49 -5.11 -21.61
CA THR A 283 7.16 -5.08 -22.26
C THR A 283 6.02 -5.43 -21.30
N GLU A 284 6.28 -6.31 -20.32
CA GLU A 284 5.34 -6.64 -19.26
C GLU A 284 5.00 -5.44 -18.37
N TYR A 285 5.97 -4.57 -18.06
CA TYR A 285 5.74 -3.37 -17.25
C TYR A 285 4.93 -2.31 -18.02
N GLU A 286 5.31 -2.08 -19.29
CA GLU A 286 4.56 -1.20 -20.19
C GLU A 286 3.14 -1.72 -20.46
N GLY A 287 2.94 -3.04 -20.41
CA GLY A 287 1.63 -3.69 -20.49
C GLY A 287 0.75 -3.43 -19.27
N VAL A 288 1.35 -3.23 -18.08
CA VAL A 288 0.62 -2.84 -16.88
C VAL A 288 0.31 -1.35 -16.90
N LEU A 289 1.32 -0.50 -17.01
CA LEU A 289 1.15 0.95 -17.13
C LEU A 289 2.39 1.56 -17.80
N LYS A 290 2.18 2.49 -18.72
CA LYS A 290 3.28 3.23 -19.33
C LYS A 290 4.11 3.95 -18.28
N ARG A 291 5.43 3.94 -18.44
CA ARG A 291 6.34 4.61 -17.52
C ARG A 291 5.98 6.09 -17.33
N SER A 292 5.64 6.80 -18.42
CA SER A 292 5.23 8.20 -18.36
C SER A 292 3.97 8.44 -17.54
N SER A 293 3.02 7.50 -17.58
CA SER A 293 1.80 7.56 -16.78
C SER A 293 2.07 7.32 -15.31
N LEU A 294 3.01 6.40 -15.00
CA LEU A 294 3.43 6.15 -13.62
C LEU A 294 4.19 7.37 -13.05
N GLU A 295 5.05 8.01 -13.82
CA GLU A 295 5.77 9.23 -13.42
C GLU A 295 4.82 10.42 -13.20
N GLU A 296 3.76 10.53 -14.00
CA GLU A 296 2.69 11.50 -13.77
C GLU A 296 2.01 11.29 -12.42
N MET A 297 1.82 10.01 -12.00
CA MET A 297 1.23 9.71 -10.68
C MET A 297 2.05 10.27 -9.52
N TRP A 298 3.35 10.47 -9.68
CA TRP A 298 4.24 11.00 -8.65
C TRP A 298 4.39 12.52 -8.69
N THR A 299 3.70 13.18 -9.62
CA THR A 299 3.67 14.66 -9.66
C THR A 299 2.79 15.19 -8.52
N PRO A 300 3.34 16.02 -7.62
CA PRO A 300 2.59 16.59 -6.53
C PRO A 300 1.35 17.35 -6.99
N GLN A 301 0.21 17.09 -6.37
CA GLN A 301 -1.05 17.75 -6.65
C GLN A 301 -1.40 18.80 -5.59
N ILE A 302 -1.18 18.45 -4.33
CA ILE A 302 -1.50 19.34 -3.21
C ILE A 302 -0.59 19.06 -2.02
N ARG A 303 -0.29 20.10 -1.25
CA ARG A 303 0.48 19.95 -0.02
C ARG A 303 -0.36 19.20 1.01
N ALA A 304 0.13 18.07 1.49
CA ALA A 304 -0.45 17.36 2.61
C ALA A 304 -0.16 18.14 3.90
N SER A 305 -1.16 18.33 4.77
CA SER A 305 -0.92 18.97 6.04
C SER A 305 0.04 18.11 6.88
N SER A 306 1.03 18.75 7.49
CA SER A 306 2.00 18.13 8.41
C SER A 306 1.33 17.73 9.72
N GLY A 307 0.49 16.70 9.75
CA GLY A 307 -0.24 16.36 10.98
C GLY A 307 -0.11 14.91 11.38
N GLU A 308 -0.08 14.02 10.43
CA GLU A 308 -0.01 12.59 10.73
C GLU A 308 1.18 11.96 10.02
N GLY A 309 2.22 11.61 10.79
CA GLY A 309 3.29 10.72 10.38
C GLY A 309 4.53 11.33 9.74
N THR A 310 4.64 12.65 9.61
CA THR A 310 5.76 13.25 8.84
C THR A 310 6.89 13.86 9.68
N ASN A 311 6.83 13.86 11.01
CA ASN A 311 7.89 14.44 11.86
C ASN A 311 8.49 15.76 11.33
N GLY A 312 7.63 16.68 10.84
CA GLY A 312 8.07 17.94 10.28
C GLY A 312 8.55 17.89 8.82
N THR A 313 8.35 16.80 8.12
CA THR A 313 8.71 16.61 6.70
C THR A 313 7.75 17.36 5.78
N ASP A 314 8.27 17.87 4.66
CA ASP A 314 7.43 18.41 3.57
C ASP A 314 6.84 17.23 2.78
N SER A 315 5.55 16.97 3.02
CA SER A 315 4.80 15.89 2.36
C SER A 315 3.76 16.48 1.42
N GLN A 316 3.68 15.92 0.23
CA GLN A 316 2.73 16.31 -0.81
C GLN A 316 1.95 15.09 -1.28
N ALA A 317 0.64 15.21 -1.37
CA ALA A 317 -0.18 14.20 -2.00
C ALA A 317 -0.06 14.32 -3.53
N ALA A 318 0.21 13.19 -4.15
CA ALA A 318 0.23 13.00 -5.59
C ALA A 318 -0.97 12.12 -6.00
N LEU A 319 -0.96 11.49 -7.15
CA LEU A 319 -2.08 10.64 -7.59
C LEU A 319 -1.94 9.25 -6.97
N SER A 320 -2.59 9.04 -5.82
CA SER A 320 -2.56 7.82 -4.99
C SER A 320 -1.19 7.45 -4.42
N PHE A 321 -0.25 8.38 -4.41
CA PHE A 321 1.06 8.31 -3.76
C PHE A 321 1.31 9.57 -2.95
N PHE A 322 2.32 9.49 -2.08
CA PHE A 322 2.88 10.65 -1.40
C PHE A 322 4.31 10.90 -1.89
N VAL A 323 4.67 12.17 -1.99
CA VAL A 323 6.03 12.62 -2.26
C VAL A 323 6.52 13.34 -1.02
N GLU A 324 7.51 12.76 -0.37
CA GLU A 324 8.04 13.24 0.90
C GLU A 324 9.49 13.69 0.74
N ARG A 325 9.85 14.81 1.36
CA ARG A 325 11.19 15.38 1.29
C ARG A 325 11.87 15.39 2.65
N TYR A 326 13.03 14.78 2.71
CA TYR A 326 13.92 14.68 3.87
C TYR A 326 15.25 15.35 3.53
N GLY A 327 15.39 16.65 3.82
CA GLY A 327 16.53 17.43 3.34
C GLY A 327 16.60 17.43 1.82
N ASN A 328 17.67 16.87 1.25
CA ASN A 328 17.87 16.75 -0.20
C ASN A 328 17.33 15.44 -0.80
N VAL A 329 16.82 14.53 0.03
CA VAL A 329 16.31 13.22 -0.41
C VAL A 329 14.82 13.33 -0.61
N GLN A 330 14.34 12.88 -1.77
CA GLN A 330 12.92 12.73 -2.07
C GLN A 330 12.55 11.25 -2.09
N LEU A 331 11.55 10.89 -1.33
CA LEU A 331 10.95 9.56 -1.34
C LEU A 331 9.54 9.63 -1.90
N ILE A 332 9.17 8.60 -2.63
CA ILE A 332 7.81 8.39 -3.13
C ILE A 332 7.28 7.14 -2.45
N GLY A 333 6.06 7.20 -1.92
CA GLY A 333 5.54 6.02 -1.22
C GLY A 333 4.11 6.14 -0.76
N HIS A 334 3.74 5.19 0.08
CA HIS A 334 2.48 5.15 0.79
C HIS A 334 2.62 4.29 2.06
N SER A 335 1.90 4.64 3.11
CA SER A 335 1.79 3.83 4.32
C SER A 335 0.49 3.02 4.33
N GLY A 336 0.45 1.96 5.14
CA GLY A 336 -0.73 1.18 5.42
C GLY A 336 -0.95 1.04 6.92
N ASP A 337 -2.22 1.14 7.35
CA ASP A 337 -2.60 1.01 8.74
C ASP A 337 -4.03 0.49 8.82
N GLN A 338 -4.18 -0.75 9.24
CA GLN A 338 -5.49 -1.38 9.43
C GLN A 338 -5.36 -2.65 10.27
N ASN A 339 -6.28 -2.83 11.21
CA ASN A 339 -6.49 -4.07 11.95
C ASN A 339 -5.19 -4.63 12.58
N GLY A 340 -4.36 -3.77 13.18
CA GLY A 340 -3.11 -4.16 13.84
C GLY A 340 -1.91 -4.31 12.93
N PHE A 341 -2.09 -4.18 11.59
CA PHE A 341 -0.99 -4.10 10.64
C PHE A 341 -0.59 -2.65 10.39
N ILE A 342 0.71 -2.39 10.43
CA ILE A 342 1.32 -1.13 10.01
C ILE A 342 2.38 -1.44 8.98
N SER A 343 2.38 -0.71 7.85
CA SER A 343 3.30 -0.96 6.76
C SER A 343 3.73 0.34 6.08
N HIS A 344 4.90 0.32 5.44
CA HIS A 344 5.40 1.43 4.65
C HIS A 344 6.14 0.94 3.40
N LEU A 345 5.92 1.64 2.31
CA LEU A 345 6.60 1.45 1.03
C LEU A 345 7.25 2.78 0.65
N TYR A 346 8.56 2.78 0.36
CA TYR A 346 9.30 3.94 -0.11
C TYR A 346 10.17 3.62 -1.32
N LEU A 347 10.17 4.53 -2.28
CA LEU A 347 11.01 4.52 -3.48
C LEU A 347 11.97 5.70 -3.44
N HIS A 348 13.24 5.46 -3.68
CA HIS A 348 14.25 6.45 -3.99
C HIS A 348 14.70 6.26 -5.45
N LEU A 349 14.07 6.99 -6.36
CA LEU A 349 14.28 6.80 -7.80
C LEU A 349 15.73 7.06 -8.26
N PRO A 350 16.45 8.08 -7.72
CA PRO A 350 17.82 8.34 -8.17
C PRO A 350 18.77 7.17 -7.94
N SER A 351 18.62 6.41 -6.86
CA SER A 351 19.45 5.21 -6.59
C SER A 351 18.77 3.91 -7.04
N LYS A 352 17.61 3.96 -7.70
CA LYS A 352 16.80 2.79 -8.07
C LYS A 352 16.61 1.82 -6.89
N THR A 353 16.46 2.37 -5.69
CA THR A 353 16.30 1.59 -4.47
C THR A 353 14.91 1.83 -3.87
N ALA A 354 14.29 0.78 -3.42
CA ALA A 354 13.06 0.81 -2.64
C ALA A 354 13.23 0.00 -1.36
N TYR A 355 12.51 0.37 -0.31
CA TYR A 355 12.36 -0.51 0.83
C TYR A 355 10.89 -0.65 1.22
N LEU A 356 10.60 -1.76 1.85
CA LEU A 356 9.29 -2.16 2.30
C LEU A 356 9.39 -2.73 3.70
N VAL A 357 8.52 -2.30 4.60
CA VAL A 357 8.40 -2.82 5.95
C VAL A 357 6.96 -3.10 6.29
N SER A 358 6.71 -4.16 7.05
CA SER A 358 5.41 -4.43 7.65
C SER A 358 5.58 -4.95 9.06
N PHE A 359 4.75 -4.45 9.96
CA PHE A 359 4.63 -4.86 11.35
C PHE A 359 3.23 -5.48 11.53
N ASN A 360 3.15 -6.60 12.21
CA ASN A 360 1.87 -7.22 12.57
C ASN A 360 1.38 -6.82 13.97
N THR A 361 1.93 -5.76 14.53
CA THR A 361 1.51 -5.26 15.84
C THR A 361 1.39 -3.73 15.78
N ASP A 362 0.21 -3.21 16.04
CA ASP A 362 0.00 -1.79 16.31
C ASP A 362 0.18 -1.55 17.81
N THR A 363 1.34 -1.01 18.16
CA THR A 363 1.70 -0.67 19.54
C THR A 363 1.36 0.79 19.80
N THR A 364 0.53 1.05 20.80
CA THR A 364 0.28 2.40 21.32
C THR A 364 1.48 2.85 22.18
N PRO A 365 2.01 4.08 21.97
CA PRO A 365 3.09 4.61 22.81
C PRO A 365 2.66 4.68 24.27
N SER A 366 3.60 4.38 25.18
CA SER A 366 3.37 4.47 26.62
C SER A 366 4.57 5.14 27.30
N PRO A 367 4.46 6.42 27.70
CA PRO A 367 5.50 7.11 28.45
C PRO A 367 5.84 6.42 29.78
N ALA A 368 4.84 5.87 30.48
CA ALA A 368 5.00 5.20 31.75
C ALA A 368 5.85 3.92 31.63
N ALA A 369 5.73 3.20 30.51
CA ALA A 369 6.52 2.00 30.21
C ALA A 369 7.77 2.29 29.36
N SER A 370 8.06 3.54 29.05
CA SER A 370 9.12 3.94 28.09
C SER A 370 9.04 3.17 26.76
N ARG A 371 7.81 2.89 26.31
CA ARG A 371 7.54 2.11 25.12
C ARG A 371 7.15 3.03 23.95
N PRO A 372 7.90 3.02 22.81
CA PRO A 372 7.49 3.73 21.61
C PRO A 372 6.30 3.05 20.93
N GLY A 373 5.54 3.79 20.14
CA GLY A 373 4.53 3.23 19.27
C GLY A 373 5.13 2.64 17.99
N THR A 374 4.34 1.84 17.26
CA THR A 374 4.80 1.26 15.99
C THR A 374 5.12 2.35 14.97
N ARG A 375 4.38 3.45 14.93
CA ARG A 375 4.66 4.58 14.03
C ARG A 375 5.94 5.32 14.40
N ASP A 376 6.32 5.36 15.69
CA ASP A 376 7.57 5.98 16.12
C ASP A 376 8.79 5.16 15.67
N ILE A 377 8.68 3.81 15.74
CA ILE A 377 9.76 2.94 15.27
C ILE A 377 9.85 2.90 13.73
N ASP A 378 8.73 2.98 13.03
CA ASP A 378 8.72 3.13 11.57
C ASP A 378 9.44 4.42 11.13
N ALA A 379 9.16 5.53 11.81
CA ALA A 379 9.86 6.80 11.55
C ALA A 379 11.36 6.70 11.85
N SER A 380 11.74 6.00 12.92
CA SER A 380 13.15 5.78 13.29
C SER A 380 13.86 4.86 12.29
N LEU A 381 13.19 3.80 11.83
CA LEU A 381 13.69 2.93 10.76
C LEU A 381 13.92 3.71 9.46
N ARG A 382 12.98 4.57 9.08
CA ARG A 382 13.13 5.44 7.90
C ARG A 382 14.37 6.31 8.00
N GLN A 383 14.63 6.88 9.16
CA GLN A 383 15.84 7.67 9.39
C GLN A 383 17.12 6.82 9.20
N LEU A 384 17.15 5.60 9.76
CA LEU A 384 18.25 4.66 9.54
C LEU A 384 18.44 4.32 8.07
N MET A 385 17.34 4.04 7.34
CA MET A 385 17.39 3.75 5.92
C MET A 385 17.93 4.92 5.10
N LEU A 386 17.51 6.15 5.39
CA LEU A 386 18.01 7.36 4.76
C LEU A 386 19.52 7.51 4.97
N GLU A 387 19.98 7.38 6.21
CA GLU A 387 21.39 7.62 6.57
C GLU A 387 22.34 6.52 6.09
N LYS A 388 21.89 5.27 6.06
CA LYS A 388 22.76 4.10 5.88
C LYS A 388 22.67 3.44 4.51
N VAL A 389 21.50 3.52 3.85
CA VAL A 389 21.23 2.73 2.63
C VAL A 389 20.89 3.59 1.42
N LEU A 390 20.01 4.59 1.58
CA LEU A 390 19.44 5.30 0.44
C LEU A 390 20.33 6.45 -0.08
N THR A 391 21.21 6.99 0.75
CA THR A 391 22.07 8.14 0.39
C THR A 391 23.53 7.75 0.13
N ARG A 392 23.84 6.46 0.11
CA ARG A 392 25.21 5.92 -0.12
C ARG A 392 25.38 5.29 -1.48
#